data_0342b456fcf22568c2d64ed988b2ab1f
#
_entry.id   0342b456fcf22568c2d64ed988b2ab1f
#
_cell.length_a   1.000
_cell.length_b   1.000
_cell.length_c   1.000
_cell.angle_alpha   90.00
_cell.angle_beta   90.00
_cell.angle_gamma   90.00
#
_symmetry.space_group_name_H-M   'P 1'
#
loop_
_entity.id
_entity.type
_entity.pdbx_description
1 polymer ?
#
loop_
_entity_poly.entity_id
_entity_poly.type
_entity_poly.pdbx_seq_one_letter_code
_entity_poly.pdbx_strand_id
1 'polypeptide(L)'
;MRLPGLHARLLADVLAIGSPYPLVITGGYAVQAHALIARPSQDLDVATENPAPMDEIIRTLTEGLTERGWSFKVIEVAPLSARLNVTDTHSGTRETCEVDVLKEVFTRPIASCAYGPVLAEEDVIGTKVRALAERGAARDALDVFAASRRWPTTDLEEFGRRHARDRFDLESLQTRLAAVAWLDDAELEAYGATPELIDELMAWAQEWADDLGRRLLRDQELD
;
A
#
# COMPACT_ATOMS: atom_id res chain seq x y z
N MET A 1 -13.48 4.13 -5.80
CA MET A 1 -12.78 4.85 -4.72
C MET A 1 -13.64 5.98 -4.18
N ARG A 2 -13.76 6.11 -2.86
CA ARG A 2 -14.52 7.16 -2.19
C ARG A 2 -13.71 7.66 -1.00
N LEU A 3 -13.27 8.93 -1.04
CA LEU A 3 -12.51 9.55 0.04
C LEU A 3 -13.44 10.34 0.98
N PRO A 4 -13.22 10.27 2.31
CA PRO A 4 -13.78 11.26 3.24
C PRO A 4 -13.39 12.68 2.85
N GLY A 5 -14.20 13.68 3.21
CA GLY A 5 -13.96 15.06 2.81
C GLY A 5 -12.58 15.59 3.23
N LEU A 6 -12.11 15.24 4.44
CA LEU A 6 -10.77 15.54 4.92
C LEU A 6 -9.69 14.97 3.98
N HIS A 7 -9.75 13.66 3.72
CA HIS A 7 -8.75 12.97 2.89
C HIS A 7 -8.74 13.50 1.45
N ALA A 8 -9.92 13.79 0.87
CA ALA A 8 -9.99 14.33 -0.49
C ALA A 8 -9.31 15.71 -0.60
N ARG A 9 -9.56 16.58 0.38
CA ARG A 9 -8.96 17.93 0.42
C ARG A 9 -7.44 17.86 0.67
N LEU A 10 -7.02 17.07 1.67
CA LEU A 10 -5.61 16.90 2.00
C LEU A 10 -4.83 16.30 0.83
N LEU A 11 -5.38 15.26 0.18
CA LEU A 11 -4.77 14.64 -0.99
C LEU A 11 -4.59 15.63 -2.15
N ALA A 12 -5.60 16.44 -2.42
CA ALA A 12 -5.51 17.48 -3.46
C ALA A 12 -4.39 18.48 -3.16
N ASP A 13 -4.25 18.88 -1.89
CA ASP A 13 -3.17 19.78 -1.47
C ASP A 13 -1.80 19.12 -1.54
N VAL A 14 -1.67 17.86 -1.07
CA VAL A 14 -0.40 17.10 -1.13
C VAL A 14 0.06 16.94 -2.58
N LEU A 15 -0.83 16.55 -3.49
CA LEU A 15 -0.49 16.38 -4.91
C LEU A 15 -0.11 17.71 -5.58
N ALA A 16 -0.82 18.80 -5.25
CA ALA A 16 -0.53 20.13 -5.81
C ALA A 16 0.80 20.68 -5.30
N ILE A 17 1.07 20.59 -3.99
CA ILE A 17 2.34 21.03 -3.39
C ILE A 17 3.49 20.15 -3.90
N GLY A 18 3.26 18.83 -3.96
CA GLY A 18 4.25 17.85 -4.42
C GLY A 18 4.48 17.82 -5.93
N SER A 19 3.87 18.73 -6.71
CA SER A 19 4.02 18.75 -8.18
C SER A 19 5.47 18.80 -8.69
N PRO A 20 6.46 19.39 -8.00
CA PRO A 20 7.87 19.31 -8.42
C PRO A 20 8.45 17.89 -8.32
N TYR A 21 7.83 17.00 -7.56
CA TYR A 21 8.29 15.63 -7.28
C TYR A 21 7.37 14.54 -7.84
N PRO A 22 6.62 14.77 -8.90
CA PRO A 22 5.44 14.03 -9.40
C PRO A 22 4.94 12.93 -8.46
N LEU A 23 4.15 13.31 -7.46
CA LEU A 23 3.54 12.36 -6.53
C LEU A 23 2.35 11.65 -7.17
N VAL A 24 2.20 10.36 -6.90
CA VAL A 24 1.06 9.54 -7.33
C VAL A 24 0.43 8.85 -6.13
N ILE A 25 -0.87 8.61 -6.20
CA ILE A 25 -1.63 7.87 -5.17
C ILE A 25 -1.17 6.41 -5.17
N THR A 26 -0.91 5.86 -3.97
CA THR A 26 -0.58 4.45 -3.76
C THR A 26 -1.38 3.88 -2.57
N GLY A 27 -0.93 2.77 -1.98
CA GLY A 27 -1.52 2.18 -0.78
C GLY A 27 -2.99 1.79 -0.91
N GLY A 28 -3.74 1.93 0.16
CA GLY A 28 -5.13 1.49 0.24
C GLY A 28 -6.07 2.22 -0.73
N TYR A 29 -5.84 3.51 -0.97
CA TYR A 29 -6.66 4.26 -1.92
C TYR A 29 -6.36 3.89 -3.38
N ALA A 30 -5.14 3.49 -3.72
CA ALA A 30 -4.84 2.97 -5.05
C ALA A 30 -5.52 1.61 -5.28
N VAL A 31 -5.55 0.73 -4.29
CA VAL A 31 -6.31 -0.54 -4.32
C VAL A 31 -7.78 -0.30 -4.62
N GLN A 32 -8.40 0.71 -3.96
CA GLN A 32 -9.78 1.11 -4.25
C GLN A 32 -9.95 1.75 -5.64
N ALA A 33 -8.97 2.54 -6.10
CA ALA A 33 -9.03 3.20 -7.41
C ALA A 33 -9.11 2.19 -8.54
N HIS A 34 -8.41 1.06 -8.41
CA HIS A 34 -8.47 -0.07 -9.35
C HIS A 34 -9.64 -1.03 -9.09
N ALA A 35 -10.52 -0.72 -8.14
CA ALA A 35 -11.67 -1.54 -7.79
C ALA A 35 -11.31 -3.00 -7.45
N LEU A 36 -10.17 -3.22 -6.80
CA LEU A 36 -9.74 -4.54 -6.35
C LEU A 36 -10.58 -4.99 -5.16
N ILE A 37 -10.67 -4.14 -4.13
CA ILE A 37 -11.51 -4.38 -2.96
C ILE A 37 -12.08 -3.05 -2.43
N ALA A 38 -13.29 -3.08 -1.89
CA ALA A 38 -13.95 -1.93 -1.28
C ALA A 38 -13.76 -1.98 0.25
N ARG A 39 -12.53 -1.76 0.74
CA ARG A 39 -12.25 -1.65 2.16
C ARG A 39 -11.90 -0.22 2.56
N PRO A 40 -12.14 0.18 3.82
CA PRO A 40 -11.72 1.49 4.32
C PRO A 40 -10.18 1.64 4.23
N SER A 41 -9.72 2.85 3.89
CA SER A 41 -8.34 3.28 4.12
C SER A 41 -8.34 4.44 5.10
N GLN A 42 -7.45 4.38 6.08
CA GLN A 42 -7.35 5.38 7.14
C GLN A 42 -6.24 6.39 6.86
N ASP A 43 -5.29 6.00 6.00
CA ASP A 43 -4.06 6.72 5.69
C ASP A 43 -4.07 7.19 4.24
N LEU A 44 -3.33 8.26 3.95
CA LEU A 44 -3.02 8.72 2.60
C LEU A 44 -1.60 8.29 2.24
N ASP A 45 -1.47 7.42 1.27
CA ASP A 45 -0.18 6.99 0.75
C ASP A 45 0.06 7.64 -0.62
N VAL A 46 1.20 8.31 -0.79
CA VAL A 46 1.67 8.82 -2.08
C VAL A 46 3.09 8.32 -2.36
N ALA A 47 3.39 8.11 -3.64
CA ALA A 47 4.69 7.61 -4.07
C ALA A 47 5.31 8.52 -5.14
N THR A 48 6.63 8.46 -5.26
CA THR A 48 7.39 9.14 -6.31
C THR A 48 8.66 8.37 -6.69
N GLU A 49 9.06 8.47 -7.97
CA GLU A 49 10.38 8.05 -8.45
C GLU A 49 11.41 9.20 -8.43
N ASN A 50 10.99 10.41 -8.04
CA ASN A 50 11.88 11.57 -8.08
C ASN A 50 13.14 11.31 -7.23
N PRO A 51 14.36 11.55 -7.74
CA PRO A 51 15.60 11.25 -7.03
C PRO A 51 15.93 12.22 -5.88
N ALA A 52 15.21 13.33 -5.76
CA ALA A 52 15.45 14.30 -4.67
C ALA A 52 15.42 13.61 -3.30
N PRO A 53 16.28 14.00 -2.34
CA PRO A 53 16.28 13.45 -1.00
C PRO A 53 14.91 13.58 -0.33
N MET A 54 14.52 12.59 0.50
CA MET A 54 13.20 12.57 1.13
C MET A 54 12.99 13.79 2.05
N ASP A 55 14.01 14.24 2.75
CA ASP A 55 13.96 15.42 3.61
C ASP A 55 13.67 16.72 2.82
N GLU A 56 14.14 16.83 1.58
CA GLU A 56 13.80 17.95 0.69
C GLU A 56 12.32 17.91 0.28
N ILE A 57 11.82 16.73 -0.10
CA ILE A 57 10.40 16.54 -0.46
C ILE A 57 9.52 16.91 0.73
N ILE A 58 9.86 16.41 1.92
CA ILE A 58 9.08 16.65 3.15
C ILE A 58 9.11 18.11 3.55
N ARG A 59 10.25 18.79 3.41
CA ARG A 59 10.33 20.23 3.67
C ARG A 59 9.37 21.00 2.76
N THR A 60 9.38 20.73 1.46
CA THR A 60 8.46 21.37 0.50
C THR A 60 7.01 21.10 0.85
N LEU A 61 6.67 19.85 1.19
CA LEU A 61 5.30 19.48 1.57
C LEU A 61 4.86 20.20 2.85
N THR A 62 5.72 20.26 3.86
CA THR A 62 5.38 20.86 5.16
C THR A 62 5.25 22.38 5.07
N GLU A 63 6.10 23.05 4.29
CA GLU A 63 5.98 24.48 3.99
C GLU A 63 4.65 24.78 3.28
N GLY A 64 4.33 24.08 2.19
CA GLY A 64 3.10 24.28 1.45
C GLY A 64 1.83 23.90 2.21
N LEU A 65 1.88 22.87 3.07
CA LEU A 65 0.77 22.51 3.96
C LEU A 65 0.50 23.63 4.99
N THR A 66 1.57 24.21 5.55
CA THR A 66 1.45 25.34 6.48
C THR A 66 0.78 26.55 5.80
N GLU A 67 1.21 26.89 4.59
CA GLU A 67 0.62 28.00 3.81
C GLU A 67 -0.86 27.81 3.51
N ARG A 68 -1.31 26.54 3.43
CA ARG A 68 -2.71 26.16 3.22
C ARG A 68 -3.50 25.93 4.51
N GLY A 69 -2.90 26.25 5.65
CA GLY A 69 -3.56 26.19 6.96
C GLY A 69 -3.71 24.80 7.55
N TRP A 70 -2.88 23.84 7.14
CA TRP A 70 -2.75 22.57 7.81
C TRP A 70 -1.73 22.67 8.95
N SER A 71 -1.96 21.96 10.06
CA SER A 71 -0.92 21.68 11.04
C SER A 71 -0.43 20.24 10.87
N PHE A 72 0.83 19.99 11.19
CA PHE A 72 1.39 18.67 11.01
C PHE A 72 2.43 18.34 12.10
N LYS A 73 2.67 17.06 12.25
CA LYS A 73 3.80 16.51 13.00
C LYS A 73 4.53 15.54 12.08
N VAL A 74 5.82 15.78 11.85
CA VAL A 74 6.69 14.80 11.19
C VAL A 74 6.96 13.67 12.20
N ILE A 75 6.58 12.46 11.86
CA ILE A 75 6.74 11.27 12.71
C ILE A 75 8.09 10.63 12.41
N GLU A 76 8.41 10.47 11.11
CA GLU A 76 9.63 9.82 10.65
C GLU A 76 10.05 10.36 9.29
N VAL A 77 11.35 10.43 9.04
CA VAL A 77 11.93 10.64 7.70
C VAL A 77 13.09 9.68 7.54
N ALA A 78 12.98 8.77 6.58
CA ALA A 78 14.01 7.81 6.17
C ALA A 78 14.34 8.05 4.69
N PRO A 79 15.42 7.48 4.14
CA PRO A 79 15.82 7.72 2.75
C PRO A 79 14.75 7.36 1.71
N LEU A 80 13.92 6.35 1.99
CA LEU A 80 12.91 5.83 1.06
C LEU A 80 11.47 6.04 1.51
N SER A 81 11.25 6.64 2.68
CA SER A 81 9.90 6.86 3.21
C SER A 81 9.87 8.01 4.19
N ALA A 82 8.73 8.67 4.29
CA ALA A 82 8.46 9.60 5.37
C ALA A 82 7.00 9.51 5.80
N ARG A 83 6.75 9.79 7.07
CA ARG A 83 5.42 9.76 7.68
C ARG A 83 5.14 11.07 8.39
N LEU A 84 3.98 11.65 8.07
CA LEU A 84 3.45 12.84 8.71
C LEU A 84 2.08 12.53 9.30
N ASN A 85 1.78 13.16 10.42
CA ASN A 85 0.42 13.22 10.94
C ASN A 85 -0.09 14.65 10.69
N VAL A 86 -1.10 14.80 9.83
CA VAL A 86 -1.61 16.10 9.37
C VAL A 86 -2.98 16.34 9.98
N THR A 87 -3.18 17.52 10.56
CA THR A 87 -4.39 17.91 11.26
C THR A 87 -5.09 19.06 10.54
N ASP A 88 -6.39 18.94 10.34
CA ASP A 88 -7.22 20.03 9.85
C ASP A 88 -7.44 21.09 10.95
N THR A 89 -6.98 22.31 10.69
CA THR A 89 -7.18 23.43 11.62
C THR A 89 -8.40 24.27 11.27
N HIS A 90 -9.02 24.07 10.11
CA HIS A 90 -10.14 24.89 9.64
C HIS A 90 -11.52 24.33 10.04
N SER A 91 -11.66 23.00 10.15
CA SER A 91 -12.96 22.36 10.40
C SER A 91 -13.44 22.47 11.87
N GLY A 92 -12.59 22.92 12.78
CA GLY A 92 -12.89 22.92 14.21
C GLY A 92 -12.93 21.53 14.87
N THR A 93 -12.96 20.47 14.09
CA THR A 93 -13.01 19.06 14.56
C THR A 93 -11.65 18.50 14.95
N ARG A 94 -10.56 19.14 14.53
CA ARG A 94 -9.18 18.67 14.70
C ARG A 94 -8.99 17.22 14.22
N GLU A 95 -9.67 16.85 13.16
CA GLU A 95 -9.45 15.54 12.53
C GLU A 95 -8.02 15.44 12.02
N THR A 96 -7.43 14.25 12.19
CA THR A 96 -6.06 13.96 11.76
C THR A 96 -6.06 12.87 10.71
N CYS A 97 -5.08 12.94 9.79
CA CYS A 97 -4.82 11.91 8.80
C CYS A 97 -3.31 11.65 8.75
N GLU A 98 -2.93 10.37 8.76
CA GLU A 98 -1.57 9.97 8.49
C GLU A 98 -1.29 10.08 6.99
N VAL A 99 -0.14 10.63 6.63
CA VAL A 99 0.32 10.77 5.24
C VAL A 99 1.67 10.11 5.12
N ASP A 100 1.74 9.06 4.30
CA ASP A 100 2.98 8.38 3.96
C ASP A 100 3.46 8.83 2.57
N VAL A 101 4.72 9.26 2.51
CA VAL A 101 5.41 9.60 1.26
C VAL A 101 6.47 8.55 1.02
N LEU A 102 6.41 7.87 -0.12
CA LEU A 102 7.22 6.70 -0.42
C LEU A 102 8.05 6.91 -1.69
N LYS A 103 9.29 6.40 -1.69
CA LYS A 103 10.04 6.17 -2.92
C LYS A 103 9.68 4.79 -3.45
N GLU A 104 9.08 4.76 -4.64
CA GLU A 104 8.73 3.50 -5.29
C GLU A 104 9.16 3.55 -6.76
N VAL A 105 9.47 2.41 -7.33
CA VAL A 105 9.72 2.25 -8.77
C VAL A 105 8.38 2.07 -9.48
N PHE A 106 8.18 2.75 -10.61
CA PHE A 106 6.98 2.61 -11.43
C PHE A 106 7.31 1.73 -12.63
N THR A 107 6.91 0.46 -12.59
CA THR A 107 7.22 -0.49 -13.66
C THR A 107 6.24 -0.38 -14.83
N ARG A 108 5.11 0.30 -14.61
CA ARG A 108 4.04 0.54 -15.58
C ARG A 108 3.71 2.03 -15.69
N PRO A 109 3.14 2.47 -16.82
CA PRO A 109 2.65 3.83 -16.96
C PRO A 109 1.65 4.19 -15.85
N ILE A 110 1.78 5.39 -15.29
CA ILE A 110 0.88 5.92 -14.27
C ILE A 110 -0.56 5.94 -14.80
N ALA A 111 -1.49 5.44 -14.02
CA ALA A 111 -2.91 5.49 -14.29
C ALA A 111 -3.52 6.80 -13.74
N SER A 112 -4.80 7.01 -14.00
CA SER A 112 -5.55 8.18 -13.51
C SER A 112 -6.84 7.75 -12.83
N CYS A 113 -7.21 8.44 -11.76
CA CYS A 113 -8.51 8.29 -11.11
C CYS A 113 -9.16 9.67 -10.89
N ALA A 114 -10.36 9.69 -10.30
CA ALA A 114 -11.09 10.93 -10.03
C ALA A 114 -10.36 11.92 -9.10
N TYR A 115 -9.36 11.46 -8.36
CA TYR A 115 -8.62 12.27 -7.38
C TYR A 115 -7.18 12.61 -7.81
N GLY A 116 -6.75 12.12 -8.96
CA GLY A 116 -5.42 12.42 -9.51
C GLY A 116 -4.70 11.20 -10.08
N PRO A 117 -3.38 11.33 -10.30
CA PRO A 117 -2.54 10.25 -10.77
C PRO A 117 -2.45 9.13 -9.70
N VAL A 118 -2.47 7.90 -10.14
CA VAL A 118 -2.43 6.71 -9.28
C VAL A 118 -1.46 5.69 -9.89
N LEU A 119 -0.75 4.93 -9.06
CA LEU A 119 0.08 3.81 -9.52
C LEU A 119 -0.76 2.85 -10.38
N ALA A 120 -0.15 2.27 -11.41
CA ALA A 120 -0.76 1.20 -12.20
C ALA A 120 -1.20 0.02 -11.31
N GLU A 121 -2.20 -0.73 -11.77
CA GLU A 121 -2.76 -1.85 -10.99
C GLU A 121 -1.68 -2.86 -10.61
N GLU A 122 -0.83 -3.27 -11.57
CA GLU A 122 0.24 -4.22 -11.32
C GLU A 122 1.27 -3.70 -10.31
N ASP A 123 1.58 -2.40 -10.34
CA ASP A 123 2.51 -1.79 -9.41
C ASP A 123 1.90 -1.70 -8.00
N VAL A 124 0.61 -1.35 -7.89
CA VAL A 124 -0.11 -1.40 -6.61
C VAL A 124 -0.10 -2.80 -6.02
N ILE A 125 -0.43 -3.81 -6.84
CA ILE A 125 -0.44 -5.22 -6.42
C ILE A 125 0.97 -5.63 -5.98
N GLY A 126 2.00 -5.29 -6.75
CA GLY A 126 3.40 -5.61 -6.43
C GLY A 126 3.84 -5.05 -5.07
N THR A 127 3.48 -3.80 -4.76
CA THR A 127 3.75 -3.21 -3.44
C THR A 127 3.02 -3.95 -2.32
N LYS A 128 1.80 -4.50 -2.58
CA LYS A 128 1.02 -5.27 -1.60
C LYS A 128 1.57 -6.68 -1.39
N VAL A 129 2.02 -7.36 -2.44
CA VAL A 129 2.69 -8.66 -2.33
C VAL A 129 4.00 -8.52 -1.56
N ARG A 130 4.80 -7.48 -1.86
CA ARG A 130 5.99 -7.16 -1.07
C ARG A 130 5.65 -6.95 0.41
N ALA A 131 4.66 -6.11 0.70
CA ALA A 131 4.24 -5.81 2.06
C ALA A 131 3.73 -7.06 2.80
N LEU A 132 3.01 -7.95 2.12
CA LEU A 132 2.60 -9.24 2.66
C LEU A 132 3.82 -10.10 3.02
N ALA A 133 4.81 -10.21 2.13
CA ALA A 133 6.04 -10.97 2.39
C ALA A 133 6.88 -10.37 3.55
N GLU A 134 6.94 -9.05 3.68
CA GLU A 134 7.72 -8.35 4.71
C GLU A 134 7.05 -8.42 6.10
N ARG A 135 5.77 -8.06 6.21
CA ARG A 135 5.09 -7.86 7.51
C ARG A 135 3.86 -8.74 7.76
N GLY A 136 3.21 -9.26 6.71
CA GLY A 136 2.06 -10.16 6.87
C GLY A 136 0.83 -9.53 7.51
N ALA A 137 0.57 -8.22 7.34
CA ALA A 137 -0.58 -7.57 7.94
C ALA A 137 -1.90 -8.01 7.29
N ALA A 138 -2.99 -8.06 8.07
CA ALA A 138 -4.33 -8.47 7.63
C ALA A 138 -4.80 -7.70 6.38
N ARG A 139 -4.59 -6.38 6.34
CA ARG A 139 -4.93 -5.53 5.19
C ARG A 139 -4.17 -5.92 3.91
N ASP A 140 -2.90 -6.32 4.01
CA ASP A 140 -2.11 -6.70 2.85
C ASP A 140 -2.54 -8.08 2.34
N ALA A 141 -2.89 -9.02 3.24
CA ALA A 141 -3.46 -10.31 2.86
C ALA A 141 -4.79 -10.14 2.11
N LEU A 142 -5.70 -9.28 2.60
CA LEU A 142 -6.96 -8.97 1.93
C LEU A 142 -6.75 -8.32 0.56
N ASP A 143 -5.81 -7.37 0.43
CA ASP A 143 -5.52 -6.68 -0.83
C ASP A 143 -4.97 -7.65 -1.88
N VAL A 144 -4.04 -8.55 -1.50
CA VAL A 144 -3.45 -9.55 -2.39
C VAL A 144 -4.46 -10.64 -2.73
N PHE A 145 -5.28 -11.09 -1.77
CA PHE A 145 -6.37 -12.03 -2.05
C PHE A 145 -7.38 -11.46 -3.05
N ALA A 146 -7.75 -10.19 -2.92
CA ALA A 146 -8.63 -9.55 -3.88
C ALA A 146 -8.00 -9.50 -5.29
N ALA A 147 -6.70 -9.25 -5.38
CA ALA A 147 -5.96 -9.26 -6.64
C ALA A 147 -5.89 -10.66 -7.26
N SER A 148 -5.83 -11.73 -6.45
CA SER A 148 -5.76 -13.12 -6.95
C SER A 148 -6.99 -13.55 -7.76
N ARG A 149 -8.09 -12.82 -7.65
CA ARG A 149 -9.29 -13.02 -8.49
C ARG A 149 -9.08 -12.59 -9.95
N ARG A 150 -8.04 -11.81 -10.23
CA ARG A 150 -7.68 -11.31 -11.58
C ARG A 150 -6.35 -11.86 -12.08
N TRP A 151 -5.43 -12.16 -11.18
CA TRP A 151 -4.04 -12.48 -11.47
C TRP A 151 -3.65 -13.82 -10.84
N PRO A 152 -3.03 -14.75 -11.58
CA PRO A 152 -2.53 -15.99 -11.00
C PRO A 152 -1.39 -15.70 -10.01
N THR A 153 -1.13 -16.63 -9.09
CA THR A 153 -0.11 -16.46 -8.04
C THR A 153 1.29 -16.21 -8.59
N THR A 154 1.62 -16.82 -9.75
CA THR A 154 2.90 -16.59 -10.46
C THR A 154 3.09 -15.13 -10.88
N ASP A 155 2.02 -14.48 -11.33
CA ASP A 155 2.08 -13.05 -11.71
C ASP A 155 2.17 -12.17 -10.45
N LEU A 156 1.46 -12.53 -9.38
CA LEU A 156 1.55 -11.84 -8.10
C LEU A 156 2.98 -11.89 -7.53
N GLU A 157 3.64 -13.04 -7.61
CA GLU A 157 5.05 -13.21 -7.22
C GLU A 157 5.98 -12.33 -8.07
N GLU A 158 5.74 -12.30 -9.38
CA GLU A 158 6.53 -11.45 -10.29
C GLU A 158 6.32 -9.96 -10.01
N PHE A 159 5.08 -9.53 -9.74
CA PHE A 159 4.80 -8.15 -9.34
C PHE A 159 5.49 -7.81 -8.01
N GLY A 160 5.43 -8.69 -7.02
CA GLY A 160 6.14 -8.53 -5.75
C GLY A 160 7.66 -8.42 -5.94
N ARG A 161 8.24 -9.23 -6.81
CA ARG A 161 9.67 -9.22 -7.13
C ARG A 161 10.12 -7.89 -7.74
N ARG A 162 9.33 -7.31 -8.65
CA ARG A 162 9.63 -6.01 -9.28
C ARG A 162 9.65 -4.86 -8.28
N HIS A 163 8.89 -4.98 -7.20
CA HIS A 163 8.78 -3.96 -6.14
C HIS A 163 9.63 -4.25 -4.91
N ALA A 164 10.39 -5.36 -4.88
CA ALA A 164 11.31 -5.65 -3.80
C ALA A 164 12.43 -4.60 -3.76
N ARG A 165 12.73 -4.12 -2.56
CA ARG A 165 13.82 -3.15 -2.33
C ARG A 165 15.19 -3.84 -2.31
N ASP A 166 15.17 -5.10 -1.90
CA ASP A 166 16.31 -6.02 -1.89
C ASP A 166 15.92 -7.29 -2.63
N ARG A 167 16.35 -8.46 -2.16
CA ARG A 167 15.93 -9.74 -2.73
C ARG A 167 14.49 -10.06 -2.34
N PHE A 168 13.63 -10.36 -3.32
CA PHE A 168 12.31 -10.91 -3.06
C PHE A 168 12.45 -12.36 -2.57
N ASP A 169 12.01 -12.60 -1.34
CA ASP A 169 12.17 -13.89 -0.68
C ASP A 169 10.84 -14.65 -0.66
N LEU A 170 10.80 -15.74 -1.43
CA LEU A 170 9.63 -16.62 -1.51
C LEU A 170 9.41 -17.43 -0.23
N GLU A 171 10.46 -17.72 0.55
CA GLU A 171 10.33 -18.40 1.85
C GLU A 171 9.62 -17.49 2.86
N SER A 172 9.98 -16.20 2.88
CA SER A 172 9.27 -15.20 3.68
C SER A 172 7.80 -15.07 3.26
N LEU A 173 7.52 -15.02 1.95
CA LEU A 173 6.13 -14.97 1.45
C LEU A 173 5.36 -16.22 1.87
N GLN A 174 5.93 -17.41 1.70
CA GLN A 174 5.34 -18.68 2.14
C GLN A 174 5.00 -18.66 3.63
N THR A 175 5.96 -18.23 4.46
CA THR A 175 5.78 -18.14 5.92
C THR A 175 4.63 -17.20 6.28
N ARG A 176 4.52 -16.05 5.62
CA ARG A 176 3.46 -15.08 5.87
C ARG A 176 2.10 -15.57 5.40
N LEU A 177 2.04 -16.26 4.26
CA LEU A 177 0.80 -16.89 3.78
C LEU A 177 0.32 -17.97 4.74
N ALA A 178 1.19 -18.86 5.21
CA ALA A 178 0.84 -19.87 6.21
C ALA A 178 0.37 -19.23 7.53
N ALA A 179 0.88 -18.04 7.88
CA ALA A 179 0.49 -17.32 9.08
C ALA A 179 -0.88 -16.61 8.96
N VAL A 180 -1.49 -16.52 7.76
CA VAL A 180 -2.82 -15.91 7.58
C VAL A 180 -3.87 -16.62 8.42
N ALA A 181 -3.76 -17.94 8.61
CA ALA A 181 -4.66 -18.73 9.47
C ALA A 181 -4.64 -18.31 10.96
N TRP A 182 -3.68 -17.48 11.38
CA TRP A 182 -3.54 -16.99 12.75
C TRP A 182 -3.88 -15.50 12.89
N LEU A 183 -4.35 -14.84 11.81
CA LEU A 183 -4.84 -13.47 11.90
C LEU A 183 -6.11 -13.42 12.74
N ASP A 184 -6.29 -12.34 13.48
CA ASP A 184 -7.50 -12.09 14.26
C ASP A 184 -8.66 -11.76 13.32
N ASP A 185 -9.76 -12.54 13.40
CA ASP A 185 -10.98 -12.30 12.63
C ASP A 185 -11.50 -10.87 12.85
N ALA A 186 -11.42 -10.35 14.08
CA ALA A 186 -11.85 -8.98 14.38
C ALA A 186 -11.01 -7.92 13.65
N GLU A 187 -9.72 -8.17 13.39
CA GLU A 187 -8.89 -7.29 12.56
C GLU A 187 -9.33 -7.33 11.10
N LEU A 188 -9.62 -8.52 10.56
CA LEU A 188 -10.11 -8.69 9.19
C LEU A 188 -11.50 -8.07 9.01
N GLU A 189 -12.40 -8.26 9.97
CA GLU A 189 -13.73 -7.65 10.00
C GLU A 189 -13.66 -6.11 10.06
N ALA A 190 -12.69 -5.52 10.76
CA ALA A 190 -12.48 -4.08 10.78
C ALA A 190 -12.14 -3.49 9.40
N TYR A 191 -11.59 -4.31 8.49
CA TYR A 191 -11.39 -3.98 7.08
C TYR A 191 -12.57 -4.35 6.18
N GLY A 192 -13.70 -4.82 6.76
CA GLY A 192 -14.93 -5.12 6.05
C GLY A 192 -15.02 -6.54 5.51
N ALA A 193 -14.16 -7.47 5.97
CA ALA A 193 -14.29 -8.87 5.61
C ALA A 193 -15.51 -9.49 6.31
N THR A 194 -16.25 -10.32 5.57
CA THR A 194 -17.29 -11.18 6.15
C THR A 194 -16.69 -12.51 6.59
N PRO A 195 -17.35 -13.27 7.49
CA PRO A 195 -16.87 -14.60 7.87
C PRO A 195 -16.58 -15.51 6.67
N GLU A 196 -17.44 -15.49 5.64
CA GLU A 196 -17.25 -16.28 4.43
C GLU A 196 -16.00 -15.83 3.65
N LEU A 197 -15.74 -14.51 3.59
CA LEU A 197 -14.54 -13.98 2.95
C LEU A 197 -13.27 -14.35 3.72
N ILE A 198 -13.35 -14.43 5.05
CA ILE A 198 -12.24 -14.85 5.92
C ILE A 198 -11.92 -16.33 5.65
N ASP A 199 -12.93 -17.20 5.58
CA ASP A 199 -12.75 -18.62 5.24
C ASP A 199 -12.10 -18.79 3.85
N GLU A 200 -12.59 -18.04 2.85
CA GLU A 200 -12.01 -18.06 1.49
C GLU A 200 -10.55 -17.56 1.48
N LEU A 201 -10.25 -16.48 2.21
CA LEU A 201 -8.89 -15.94 2.36
C LEU A 201 -7.95 -16.98 2.98
N MET A 202 -8.36 -17.60 4.08
CA MET A 202 -7.54 -18.60 4.78
C MET A 202 -7.26 -19.82 3.89
N ALA A 203 -8.28 -20.33 3.19
CA ALA A 203 -8.14 -21.45 2.27
C ALA A 203 -7.18 -21.11 1.11
N TRP A 204 -7.35 -19.96 0.48
CA TRP A 204 -6.48 -19.48 -0.60
C TRP A 204 -5.03 -19.29 -0.14
N ALA A 205 -4.83 -18.67 1.02
CA ALA A 205 -3.48 -18.44 1.54
C ALA A 205 -2.75 -19.75 1.84
N GLN A 206 -3.46 -20.74 2.41
CA GLN A 206 -2.89 -22.07 2.67
C GLN A 206 -2.54 -22.79 1.38
N GLU A 207 -3.42 -22.76 0.36
CA GLU A 207 -3.15 -23.38 -0.94
C GLU A 207 -1.89 -22.79 -1.61
N TRP A 208 -1.74 -21.48 -1.58
CA TRP A 208 -0.56 -20.82 -2.13
C TRP A 208 0.71 -21.10 -1.31
N ALA A 209 0.61 -21.11 0.03
CA ALA A 209 1.73 -21.48 0.90
C ALA A 209 2.21 -22.92 0.63
N ASP A 210 1.28 -23.87 0.45
CA ASP A 210 1.59 -25.26 0.13
C ASP A 210 2.24 -25.41 -1.25
N ASP A 211 1.78 -24.63 -2.25
CA ASP A 211 2.40 -24.62 -3.58
C ASP A 211 3.83 -24.09 -3.52
N LEU A 212 4.04 -22.94 -2.85
CA LEU A 212 5.37 -22.37 -2.63
C LEU A 212 6.29 -23.37 -1.92
N GLY A 213 5.82 -24.02 -0.86
CA GLY A 213 6.59 -25.02 -0.13
C GLY A 213 7.04 -26.17 -1.02
N ARG A 214 6.16 -26.71 -1.88
CA ARG A 214 6.51 -27.77 -2.84
C ARG A 214 7.54 -27.31 -3.88
N ARG A 215 7.49 -26.05 -4.32
CA ARG A 215 8.44 -25.50 -5.30
C ARG A 215 9.80 -25.26 -4.67
N LEU A 216 9.86 -24.66 -3.49
CA LEU A 216 11.09 -24.39 -2.74
C LEU A 216 11.84 -25.68 -2.39
N LEU A 217 11.14 -26.75 -1.99
CA LEU A 217 11.78 -28.05 -1.74
C LEU A 217 12.41 -28.65 -2.99
N ARG A 218 11.73 -28.55 -4.15
CA ARG A 218 12.29 -29.06 -5.42
C ARG A 218 13.54 -28.30 -5.86
N ASP A 219 13.57 -26.98 -5.64
CA ASP A 219 14.74 -26.16 -6.00
C ASP A 219 15.95 -26.51 -5.14
N GLN A 220 15.73 -26.81 -3.82
CA GLN A 220 16.79 -27.25 -2.91
C GLN A 220 17.37 -28.66 -3.26
N GLU A 221 16.59 -29.54 -3.91
CA GLU A 221 17.05 -30.86 -4.35
C GLU A 221 17.87 -30.82 -5.65
N LEU A 222 17.85 -29.69 -6.35
CA LEU A 222 18.55 -29.50 -7.64
C LEU A 222 19.89 -28.76 -7.52
N ASP A 223 20.14 -28.12 -6.38
CA ASP A 223 21.41 -27.41 -6.05
C ASP A 223 22.37 -28.34 -5.28
#